data_b95488109f47e3a76e0e769abddcddc2
#
_entry.id   b95488109f47e3a76e0e769abddcddc2
#
_cell.length_a   1.000
_cell.length_b   1.000
_cell.length_c   1.000
_cell.angle_alpha   90.00
_cell.angle_beta   90.00
_cell.angle_gamma   90.00
#
_symmetry.space_group_name_H-M   'P 1'
#
loop_
_entity.id
_entity.type
_entity.pdbx_description
1 polymer ?
#
loop_
_entity_poly.entity_id
_entity_poly.type
_entity_poly.pdbx_seq_one_letter_code
_entity_poly.pdbx_strand_id
1 'polypeptide(L)'
;MEKKMKLFRICASITLVLLGFVLTNTPSRYFLFFNTPEPVEEVVKVAKKVDPKQLACLAKNIFYEAGGEPINGQAAVARVVLNRITHGFGSNPCNVVYQSTVVQKENDEGENQKVKLCQFSWVCEGKGEPNKNNPKYVQASQIAYDVLAYDAYNDVVPKSTLFFHNATVNPAWPYQQVKTIGNHTFYSNKKKQKKMNNDR
;
A
#
# COMPACT_ATOMS: atom_id res chain seq x y z
N MET A 1 -45.86 -72.64 43.03
CA MET A 1 -44.45 -72.39 42.62
C MET A 1 -44.37 -71.82 41.18
N GLU A 2 -45.21 -72.26 40.30
CA GLU A 2 -45.17 -71.90 38.89
C GLU A 2 -45.42 -70.40 38.58
N LYS A 3 -46.33 -69.71 39.27
CA LYS A 3 -46.61 -68.29 39.09
C LYS A 3 -45.46 -67.34 39.45
N LYS A 4 -44.65 -67.71 40.43
CA LYS A 4 -43.44 -66.91 40.80
C LYS A 4 -42.32 -67.05 39.78
N MET A 5 -42.18 -68.19 39.14
CA MET A 5 -41.20 -68.37 38.07
C MET A 5 -41.54 -67.65 36.79
N LYS A 6 -42.83 -67.57 36.42
CA LYS A 6 -43.26 -66.79 35.23
C LYS A 6 -43.02 -65.27 35.39
N LEU A 7 -43.26 -64.74 36.59
CA LEU A 7 -43.04 -63.30 36.87
C LEU A 7 -41.56 -62.95 36.84
N PHE A 8 -40.67 -63.87 37.30
CA PHE A 8 -39.21 -63.62 37.25
C PHE A 8 -38.64 -63.66 35.85
N ARG A 9 -39.19 -64.55 34.97
CA ARG A 9 -38.81 -64.55 33.52
C ARG A 9 -39.28 -63.34 32.79
N ILE A 10 -40.43 -62.77 33.07
CA ILE A 10 -40.97 -61.56 32.45
C ILE A 10 -40.14 -60.31 32.85
N CYS A 11 -39.78 -60.20 34.15
CA CYS A 11 -38.94 -59.12 34.63
C CYS A 11 -37.49 -59.19 34.04
N ALA A 12 -36.89 -60.36 33.91
CA ALA A 12 -35.60 -60.53 33.31
C ALA A 12 -35.56 -60.15 31.80
N SER A 13 -36.67 -60.45 31.07
CA SER A 13 -36.78 -60.15 29.68
C SER A 13 -36.99 -58.62 29.47
N ILE A 14 -37.74 -57.94 30.32
CA ILE A 14 -37.94 -56.49 30.24
C ILE A 14 -36.66 -55.73 30.57
N THR A 15 -35.88 -56.16 31.54
CA THR A 15 -34.60 -55.55 31.88
C THR A 15 -33.57 -55.68 30.76
N LEU A 16 -33.51 -56.80 30.04
CA LEU A 16 -32.63 -57.00 28.89
C LEU A 16 -33.03 -56.10 27.72
N VAL A 17 -34.31 -55.92 27.45
CA VAL A 17 -34.80 -55.04 26.37
C VAL A 17 -34.52 -53.57 26.69
N LEU A 18 -34.67 -53.17 27.97
CA LEU A 18 -34.35 -51.78 28.38
C LEU A 18 -32.84 -51.51 28.35
N LEU A 19 -32.00 -52.46 28.71
CA LEU A 19 -30.53 -52.31 28.59
C LEU A 19 -30.10 -52.20 27.11
N GLY A 20 -30.72 -53.01 26.23
CA GLY A 20 -30.44 -52.91 24.78
C GLY A 20 -30.86 -51.57 24.18
N PHE A 21 -31.96 -50.99 24.65
CA PHE A 21 -32.44 -49.71 24.15
C PHE A 21 -31.58 -48.52 24.61
N VAL A 22 -30.97 -48.62 25.82
CA VAL A 22 -30.06 -47.59 26.32
C VAL A 22 -28.73 -47.59 25.56
N LEU A 23 -28.26 -48.77 25.13
CA LEU A 23 -27.00 -48.88 24.38
C LEU A 23 -27.09 -48.49 22.92
N THR A 24 -28.30 -48.51 22.32
CA THR A 24 -28.50 -48.11 20.93
C THR A 24 -28.88 -46.66 20.75
N ASN A 25 -29.31 -45.96 21.81
CA ASN A 25 -29.69 -44.55 21.80
C ASN A 25 -28.66 -43.60 22.39
N THR A 26 -27.38 -43.94 22.34
CA THR A 26 -26.35 -42.94 22.55
C THR A 26 -26.44 -41.95 21.37
N PRO A 27 -26.77 -40.68 21.60
CA PRO A 27 -26.67 -39.70 20.50
C PRO A 27 -25.23 -39.75 20.02
N SER A 28 -25.05 -40.14 18.76
CA SER A 28 -23.77 -39.99 18.07
C SER A 28 -23.34 -38.55 18.32
N ARG A 29 -22.36 -38.35 19.21
CA ARG A 29 -21.72 -37.05 19.34
C ARG A 29 -21.05 -36.80 18.00
N TYR A 30 -21.79 -36.20 17.07
CA TYR A 30 -21.19 -35.44 16.00
C TYR A 30 -20.38 -34.35 16.72
N PHE A 31 -19.09 -34.60 16.87
CA PHE A 31 -18.12 -33.58 17.18
C PHE A 31 -18.14 -32.68 15.97
N LEU A 32 -19.08 -31.72 15.98
CA LEU A 32 -18.97 -30.58 15.09
C LEU A 32 -17.62 -29.93 15.49
N PHE A 33 -16.59 -30.22 14.71
CA PHE A 33 -15.42 -29.39 14.66
C PHE A 33 -15.94 -28.02 14.18
N PHE A 34 -16.42 -27.22 15.11
CA PHE A 34 -16.43 -25.80 14.90
C PHE A 34 -14.97 -25.46 14.71
N ASN A 35 -14.55 -25.25 13.44
CA ASN A 35 -13.37 -24.46 13.15
C ASN A 35 -13.65 -23.11 13.80
N THR A 36 -13.29 -22.97 15.07
CA THR A 36 -13.13 -21.65 15.66
C THR A 36 -12.09 -21.00 14.78
N PRO A 37 -12.41 -19.89 14.06
CA PRO A 37 -11.38 -19.19 13.34
C PRO A 37 -10.27 -18.90 14.36
N GLU A 38 -9.05 -19.32 14.03
CA GLU A 38 -7.90 -18.95 14.85
C GLU A 38 -7.96 -17.45 15.07
N PRO A 39 -7.74 -16.94 16.27
CA PRO A 39 -7.72 -15.51 16.50
C PRO A 39 -6.68 -14.93 15.53
N VAL A 40 -7.15 -14.13 14.57
CA VAL A 40 -6.28 -13.39 13.66
C VAL A 40 -5.51 -12.45 14.58
N GLU A 41 -4.25 -12.78 14.83
CA GLU A 41 -3.34 -11.91 15.58
C GLU A 41 -3.18 -10.63 14.77
N GLU A 42 -3.95 -9.61 15.14
CA GLU A 42 -3.89 -8.31 14.51
C GLU A 42 -2.49 -7.73 14.79
N VAL A 43 -1.62 -7.79 13.80
CA VAL A 43 -0.27 -7.24 13.88
C VAL A 43 -0.41 -5.72 14.04
N VAL A 44 -0.45 -5.25 15.27
CA VAL A 44 -0.46 -3.83 15.60
C VAL A 44 0.87 -3.24 15.14
N LYS A 45 0.85 -2.59 13.96
CA LYS A 45 2.01 -1.85 13.47
C LYS A 45 2.24 -0.65 14.38
N VAL A 46 3.30 -0.68 15.17
CA VAL A 46 3.71 0.46 15.99
C VAL A 46 4.17 1.59 15.10
N ALA A 47 3.58 2.78 15.28
CA ALA A 47 3.94 3.97 14.54
C ALA A 47 5.39 4.41 14.83
N LYS A 48 6.17 4.65 13.77
CA LYS A 48 7.46 5.32 13.91
C LYS A 48 7.26 6.80 14.27
N LYS A 49 8.15 7.37 15.08
CA LYS A 49 8.15 8.80 15.34
C LYS A 49 8.40 9.57 14.05
N VAL A 50 7.47 10.42 13.65
CA VAL A 50 7.55 11.24 12.42
C VAL A 50 8.03 12.65 12.78
N ASP A 51 9.03 13.14 12.06
CA ASP A 51 9.46 14.54 12.17
C ASP A 51 8.43 15.44 11.45
N PRO A 52 7.84 16.43 12.15
CA PRO A 52 6.83 17.31 11.57
C PRO A 52 7.29 18.07 10.32
N LYS A 53 8.57 18.44 10.23
CA LYS A 53 9.13 19.10 9.04
C LYS A 53 9.16 18.17 7.83
N GLN A 54 9.57 16.92 8.03
CA GLN A 54 9.60 15.92 6.96
C GLN A 54 8.19 15.56 6.49
N LEU A 55 7.26 15.46 7.43
CA LEU A 55 5.84 15.28 7.14
C LEU A 55 5.31 16.43 6.26
N ALA A 56 5.57 17.68 6.64
CA ALA A 56 5.11 18.84 5.89
C ALA A 56 5.70 18.89 4.46
N CYS A 57 6.98 18.54 4.29
CA CYS A 57 7.60 18.48 2.95
C CYS A 57 6.91 17.43 2.07
N LEU A 58 6.69 16.23 2.60
CA LEU A 58 6.05 15.15 1.85
C LEU A 58 4.59 15.46 1.52
N ALA A 59 3.84 15.99 2.50
CA ALA A 59 2.44 16.38 2.33
C ALA A 59 2.28 17.47 1.26
N LYS A 60 3.14 18.50 1.27
CA LYS A 60 3.14 19.54 0.22
C LYS A 60 3.42 18.96 -1.15
N ASN A 61 4.37 18.06 -1.25
CA ASN A 61 4.67 17.42 -2.53
C ASN A 61 3.48 16.63 -3.07
N ILE A 62 2.83 15.81 -2.23
CA ILE A 62 1.62 15.06 -2.60
C ILE A 62 0.52 16.03 -3.05
N PHE A 63 0.31 17.10 -2.30
CA PHE A 63 -0.74 18.09 -2.58
C PHE A 63 -0.57 18.76 -3.93
N TYR A 64 0.64 19.25 -4.25
CA TYR A 64 0.90 19.98 -5.49
C TYR A 64 1.03 19.08 -6.71
N GLU A 65 1.61 17.89 -6.55
CA GLU A 65 1.79 16.94 -7.65
C GLU A 65 0.54 16.11 -7.94
N ALA A 66 -0.17 15.69 -6.87
CA ALA A 66 -1.20 14.67 -6.99
C ALA A 66 -2.49 14.95 -6.19
N GLY A 67 -2.74 16.18 -5.74
CA GLY A 67 -3.90 16.50 -4.90
C GLY A 67 -5.27 16.30 -5.57
N GLY A 68 -5.31 16.06 -6.87
CA GLY A 68 -6.50 15.69 -7.64
C GLY A 68 -6.57 14.20 -8.00
N GLU A 69 -5.54 13.43 -7.67
CA GLU A 69 -5.45 12.02 -8.01
C GLU A 69 -6.18 11.11 -6.99
N PRO A 70 -6.54 9.88 -7.38
CA PRO A 70 -7.00 8.87 -6.43
C PRO A 70 -5.95 8.63 -5.31
N ILE A 71 -6.39 8.13 -4.14
CA ILE A 71 -5.52 7.88 -2.96
C ILE A 71 -4.27 7.08 -3.36
N ASN A 72 -4.41 6.02 -4.16
CA ASN A 72 -3.26 5.23 -4.62
C ASN A 72 -2.30 6.03 -5.52
N GLY A 73 -2.79 6.99 -6.30
CA GLY A 73 -1.95 7.90 -7.10
C GLY A 73 -1.16 8.86 -6.21
N GLN A 74 -1.82 9.45 -5.21
CA GLN A 74 -1.17 10.29 -4.20
C GLN A 74 -0.11 9.51 -3.40
N ALA A 75 -0.45 8.29 -2.96
CA ALA A 75 0.46 7.41 -2.25
C ALA A 75 1.66 6.97 -3.13
N ALA A 76 1.44 6.74 -4.42
CA ALA A 76 2.51 6.41 -5.36
C ALA A 76 3.51 7.56 -5.52
N VAL A 77 3.05 8.82 -5.58
CA VAL A 77 3.92 10.01 -5.57
C VAL A 77 4.73 10.08 -4.27
N ALA A 78 4.11 9.83 -3.11
CA ALA A 78 4.83 9.76 -1.83
C ALA A 78 5.90 8.66 -1.85
N ARG A 79 5.56 7.48 -2.38
CA ARG A 79 6.49 6.34 -2.49
C ARG A 79 7.68 6.64 -3.40
N VAL A 80 7.48 7.37 -4.49
CA VAL A 80 8.61 7.82 -5.33
C VAL A 80 9.59 8.66 -4.53
N VAL A 81 9.13 9.57 -3.65
CA VAL A 81 10.02 10.35 -2.78
C VAL A 81 10.83 9.43 -1.84
N LEU A 82 10.18 8.45 -1.19
CA LEU A 82 10.88 7.52 -0.30
C LEU A 82 11.83 6.59 -1.06
N ASN A 83 11.43 6.11 -2.24
CA ASN A 83 12.29 5.31 -3.10
C ASN A 83 13.56 6.08 -3.52
N ARG A 84 13.41 7.37 -3.82
CA ARG A 84 14.55 8.24 -4.13
C ARG A 84 15.53 8.36 -2.95
N ILE A 85 15.03 8.45 -1.72
CA ILE A 85 15.88 8.45 -0.52
C ILE A 85 16.69 7.15 -0.47
N THR A 86 16.07 5.99 -0.67
CA THR A 86 16.77 4.70 -0.64
C THR A 86 17.78 4.52 -1.78
N HIS A 87 17.62 5.29 -2.87
CA HIS A 87 18.53 5.30 -4.01
C HIS A 87 19.55 6.46 -3.97
N GLY A 88 19.67 7.17 -2.85
CA GLY A 88 20.72 8.18 -2.64
C GLY A 88 20.43 9.55 -3.26
N PHE A 89 19.21 9.85 -3.68
CA PHE A 89 18.84 11.18 -4.20
C PHE A 89 18.68 12.25 -3.11
N GLY A 90 18.72 11.85 -1.84
CA GLY A 90 18.64 12.70 -0.68
C GLY A 90 18.53 11.88 0.59
N SER A 91 18.76 12.46 1.76
CA SER A 91 18.74 11.73 3.03
C SER A 91 17.38 11.72 3.72
N ASN A 92 16.43 12.53 3.25
CA ASN A 92 15.10 12.68 3.85
C ASN A 92 14.11 13.30 2.85
N PRO A 93 12.80 13.27 3.12
CA PRO A 93 11.78 13.83 2.25
C PRO A 93 12.03 15.27 1.81
N CYS A 94 12.40 16.17 2.72
CA CYS A 94 12.65 17.57 2.36
C CYS A 94 13.82 17.71 1.36
N ASN A 95 14.90 16.95 1.55
CA ASN A 95 16.06 17.00 0.65
C ASN A 95 15.72 16.52 -0.76
N VAL A 96 14.84 15.52 -0.89
CA VAL A 96 14.38 15.04 -2.19
C VAL A 96 13.41 16.04 -2.83
N VAL A 97 12.46 16.56 -2.05
CA VAL A 97 11.39 17.44 -2.56
C VAL A 97 11.95 18.77 -3.04
N TYR A 98 12.86 19.37 -2.28
CA TYR A 98 13.45 20.66 -2.62
C TYR A 98 14.76 20.59 -3.41
N GLN A 99 15.11 19.40 -3.90
CA GLN A 99 16.29 19.22 -4.74
C GLN A 99 16.19 20.07 -6.01
N SER A 100 17.26 20.81 -6.31
CA SER A 100 17.34 21.62 -7.52
C SER A 100 18.78 21.67 -8.02
N THR A 101 18.93 21.93 -9.30
CA THR A 101 20.22 22.16 -9.95
C THR A 101 20.14 23.42 -10.82
N VAL A 102 21.28 24.04 -11.07
CA VAL A 102 21.40 25.16 -12.00
C VAL A 102 22.11 24.68 -13.24
N VAL A 103 21.48 24.84 -14.40
CA VAL A 103 22.06 24.49 -15.68
C VAL A 103 22.23 25.75 -16.54
N GLN A 104 23.19 25.71 -17.47
CA GLN A 104 23.30 26.69 -18.54
C GLN A 104 22.36 26.27 -19.68
N LYS A 105 21.50 27.16 -20.13
CA LYS A 105 20.61 26.95 -21.28
C LYS A 105 20.74 28.13 -22.23
N GLU A 106 20.92 27.85 -23.49
CA GLU A 106 20.89 28.85 -24.54
C GLU A 106 19.45 29.35 -24.74
N ASN A 107 19.26 30.67 -24.76
CA ASN A 107 17.97 31.28 -25.10
C ASN A 107 17.81 31.37 -26.63
N ASP A 108 16.65 31.84 -27.09
CA ASP A 108 16.34 31.96 -28.52
C ASP A 108 17.24 32.99 -29.25
N GLU A 109 17.98 33.82 -28.51
CA GLU A 109 18.90 34.82 -28.99
C GLU A 109 20.37 34.32 -29.02
N GLY A 110 20.59 33.04 -28.66
CA GLY A 110 21.92 32.42 -28.63
C GLY A 110 22.74 32.74 -27.37
N GLU A 111 22.14 33.36 -26.35
CA GLU A 111 22.81 33.69 -25.10
C GLU A 111 22.65 32.62 -24.04
N ASN A 112 23.72 32.31 -23.33
CA ASN A 112 23.69 31.38 -22.22
C ASN A 112 23.12 32.01 -20.96
N GLN A 113 21.96 31.50 -20.50
CA GLN A 113 21.34 31.89 -19.26
C GLN A 113 21.39 30.76 -18.23
N LYS A 114 21.50 31.11 -16.94
CA LYS A 114 21.41 30.17 -15.84
C LYS A 114 19.96 29.87 -15.55
N VAL A 115 19.52 28.62 -15.70
CA VAL A 115 18.17 28.16 -15.40
C VAL A 115 18.20 27.23 -14.22
N LYS A 116 17.36 27.50 -13.20
CA LYS A 116 17.18 26.61 -12.05
C LYS A 116 16.15 25.53 -12.43
N LEU A 117 16.55 24.28 -12.35
CA LEU A 117 15.67 23.11 -12.52
C LEU A 117 15.38 22.49 -11.15
N CYS A 118 14.10 22.41 -10.78
CA CYS A 118 13.66 21.78 -9.55
C CYS A 118 13.21 20.35 -9.83
N GLN A 119 13.40 19.46 -8.83
CA GLN A 119 12.97 18.09 -8.92
C GLN A 119 11.44 17.98 -9.09
N PHE A 120 10.71 18.89 -8.46
CA PHE A 120 9.26 19.08 -8.59
C PHE A 120 9.00 20.53 -9.02
N SER A 121 8.21 20.72 -10.07
CA SER A 121 8.05 22.02 -10.73
C SER A 121 7.51 23.10 -9.80
N TRP A 122 6.56 22.74 -8.94
CA TRP A 122 5.91 23.64 -8.00
C TRP A 122 6.89 24.37 -7.06
N VAL A 123 8.06 23.75 -6.79
CA VAL A 123 9.13 24.38 -5.98
C VAL A 123 9.75 25.58 -6.72
N CYS A 124 10.03 25.43 -8.02
CA CYS A 124 10.56 26.52 -8.85
C CYS A 124 9.48 27.56 -9.19
N GLU A 125 8.21 27.18 -9.22
CA GLU A 125 7.06 28.07 -9.40
C GLU A 125 6.78 28.94 -8.16
N GLY A 126 7.49 28.72 -7.04
CA GLY A 126 7.34 29.50 -5.82
C GLY A 126 5.98 29.33 -5.14
N LYS A 127 5.30 28.20 -5.32
CA LYS A 127 4.04 27.93 -4.64
C LYS A 127 4.24 27.93 -3.13
N GLY A 128 3.42 28.74 -2.44
CA GLY A 128 3.51 28.98 -0.99
C GLY A 128 3.07 27.82 -0.12
N GLU A 129 2.71 28.10 1.11
CA GLU A 129 2.15 27.11 2.02
C GLU A 129 0.69 26.83 1.65
N PRO A 130 0.28 25.56 1.51
CA PRO A 130 -1.12 25.23 1.31
C PRO A 130 -1.99 25.67 2.49
N ASN A 131 -3.23 26.03 2.22
CA ASN A 131 -4.21 26.23 3.28
C ASN A 131 -4.40 24.90 4.04
N LYS A 132 -4.13 24.91 5.34
CA LYS A 132 -4.21 23.74 6.21
C LYS A 132 -5.61 23.14 6.29
N ASN A 133 -6.65 23.95 6.04
CA ASN A 133 -8.04 23.50 6.04
C ASN A 133 -8.51 23.02 4.65
N ASN A 134 -7.66 23.05 3.64
CA ASN A 134 -8.01 22.52 2.32
C ASN A 134 -8.14 20.99 2.41
N PRO A 135 -9.31 20.40 2.08
CA PRO A 135 -9.54 18.95 2.18
C PRO A 135 -8.48 18.11 1.46
N LYS A 136 -8.01 18.57 0.29
CA LYS A 136 -6.96 17.87 -0.47
C LYS A 136 -5.61 17.90 0.26
N TYR A 137 -5.29 18.98 0.99
CA TYR A 137 -4.06 19.06 1.77
C TYR A 137 -4.17 18.23 3.06
N VAL A 138 -5.33 18.18 3.68
CA VAL A 138 -5.61 17.30 4.82
C VAL A 138 -5.42 15.84 4.41
N GLN A 139 -5.99 15.42 3.28
CA GLN A 139 -5.80 14.07 2.74
C GLN A 139 -4.33 13.78 2.42
N ALA A 140 -3.64 14.69 1.74
CA ALA A 140 -2.21 14.56 1.44
C ALA A 140 -1.36 14.44 2.72
N SER A 141 -1.71 15.17 3.77
CA SER A 141 -1.03 15.11 5.08
C SER A 141 -1.26 13.76 5.76
N GLN A 142 -2.47 13.21 5.69
CA GLN A 142 -2.76 11.88 6.23
C GLN A 142 -1.97 10.80 5.48
N ILE A 143 -1.98 10.81 4.15
CA ILE A 143 -1.20 9.85 3.34
C ILE A 143 0.30 9.97 3.65
N ALA A 144 0.83 11.20 3.77
CA ALA A 144 2.22 11.41 4.14
C ALA A 144 2.56 10.83 5.52
N TYR A 145 1.68 11.02 6.50
CA TYR A 145 1.83 10.46 7.82
C TYR A 145 1.81 8.92 7.79
N ASP A 146 0.84 8.32 7.13
CA ASP A 146 0.70 6.86 7.04
C ASP A 146 1.92 6.22 6.37
N VAL A 147 2.44 6.84 5.32
CA VAL A 147 3.65 6.40 4.63
C VAL A 147 4.89 6.48 5.53
N LEU A 148 5.04 7.56 6.30
CA LEU A 148 6.21 7.78 7.15
C LEU A 148 6.16 6.97 8.45
N ALA A 149 4.98 6.93 9.10
CA ALA A 149 4.79 6.30 10.40
C ALA A 149 4.67 4.76 10.30
N TYR A 150 3.95 4.27 9.30
CA TYR A 150 3.56 2.86 9.22
C TYR A 150 4.12 2.13 8.00
N ASP A 151 4.89 2.80 7.15
CA ASP A 151 5.30 2.26 5.84
C ASP A 151 4.09 1.81 4.99
N ALA A 152 2.95 2.51 5.12
CA ALA A 152 1.72 2.22 4.40
C ALA A 152 1.91 2.38 2.88
N TYR A 153 1.08 1.71 2.06
CA TYR A 153 1.12 1.76 0.59
C TYR A 153 2.46 1.31 -0.02
N ASN A 154 3.20 0.43 0.64
CA ASN A 154 4.53 0.01 0.19
C ASN A 154 4.51 -0.91 -1.05
N ASP A 155 3.35 -1.37 -1.45
CA ASP A 155 3.05 -2.22 -2.59
C ASP A 155 2.41 -1.46 -3.78
N VAL A 156 2.07 -0.18 -3.60
CA VAL A 156 1.37 0.60 -4.63
C VAL A 156 2.23 0.77 -5.89
N VAL A 157 3.54 0.93 -5.71
CA VAL A 157 4.57 0.89 -6.78
C VAL A 157 5.82 0.18 -6.27
N PRO A 158 6.58 -0.53 -7.13
CA PRO A 158 7.85 -1.15 -6.77
C PRO A 158 8.88 -0.16 -6.19
N LYS A 159 9.76 -0.64 -5.32
CA LYS A 159 10.86 0.17 -4.73
C LYS A 159 11.83 0.75 -5.78
N SER A 160 11.89 0.19 -6.97
CA SER A 160 12.68 0.71 -8.10
C SER A 160 12.02 1.87 -8.85
N THR A 161 10.81 2.27 -8.45
CA THR A 161 10.06 3.36 -9.11
C THR A 161 10.60 4.71 -8.64
N LEU A 162 11.21 5.46 -9.56
CA LEU A 162 11.89 6.73 -9.23
C LEU A 162 11.36 7.91 -10.02
N PHE A 163 10.56 7.69 -11.09
CA PHE A 163 10.09 8.73 -11.97
C PHE A 163 8.61 8.58 -12.25
N PHE A 164 7.95 9.69 -12.51
CA PHE A 164 6.58 9.73 -13.02
C PHE A 164 6.38 11.00 -13.86
N HIS A 165 5.36 10.97 -14.68
CA HIS A 165 4.85 12.14 -15.38
C HIS A 165 3.32 12.07 -15.46
N ASN A 166 2.71 13.24 -15.64
CA ASN A 166 1.29 13.35 -15.92
C ASN A 166 0.98 12.92 -17.37
N ALA A 167 -0.22 12.42 -17.63
CA ALA A 167 -0.68 11.98 -18.95
C ALA A 167 -0.68 13.07 -20.04
N THR A 168 -0.57 14.35 -19.66
CA THR A 168 -0.46 15.48 -20.60
C THR A 168 0.87 15.54 -21.33
N VAL A 169 1.88 14.84 -20.85
CA VAL A 169 3.21 14.77 -21.47
C VAL A 169 3.58 13.33 -21.80
N ASN A 170 4.39 13.15 -22.84
CA ASN A 170 4.90 11.84 -23.22
C ASN A 170 6.43 11.91 -23.41
N PRO A 171 7.20 11.88 -22.32
CA PRO A 171 8.64 11.95 -22.40
C PRO A 171 9.22 10.68 -23.04
N ALA A 172 10.17 10.85 -23.96
CA ALA A 172 10.90 9.75 -24.58
C ALA A 172 11.94 9.14 -23.63
N TRP A 173 11.55 8.78 -22.41
CA TRP A 173 12.46 8.23 -21.42
C TRP A 173 12.88 6.80 -21.74
N PRO A 174 14.17 6.47 -21.52
CA PRO A 174 14.67 5.10 -21.71
C PRO A 174 14.26 4.16 -20.58
N TYR A 175 13.44 4.62 -19.64
CA TYR A 175 13.05 3.88 -18.44
C TYR A 175 11.88 2.93 -18.69
N GLN A 176 11.86 1.86 -17.91
CA GLN A 176 10.76 0.88 -17.95
C GLN A 176 9.52 1.46 -17.26
N GLN A 177 8.42 1.53 -18.00
CA GLN A 177 7.12 1.82 -17.41
C GLN A 177 6.72 0.70 -16.45
N VAL A 178 6.25 1.09 -15.27
CA VAL A 178 5.85 0.16 -14.19
C VAL A 178 4.33 0.07 -14.08
N LYS A 179 3.68 1.25 -14.00
CA LYS A 179 2.23 1.31 -13.72
C LYS A 179 1.68 2.69 -14.11
N THR A 180 0.41 2.73 -14.48
CA THR A 180 -0.36 3.98 -14.57
C THR A 180 -1.41 3.95 -13.47
N ILE A 181 -1.52 5.05 -12.71
CA ILE A 181 -2.50 5.23 -11.63
C ILE A 181 -3.07 6.63 -11.77
N GLY A 182 -4.38 6.74 -11.99
CA GLY A 182 -5.02 8.01 -12.31
C GLY A 182 -4.40 8.61 -13.58
N ASN A 183 -4.00 9.86 -13.51
CA ASN A 183 -3.36 10.58 -14.62
C ASN A 183 -1.82 10.48 -14.60
N HIS A 184 -1.23 9.67 -13.71
CA HIS A 184 0.22 9.53 -13.62
C HIS A 184 0.70 8.19 -14.16
N THR A 185 1.79 8.23 -14.95
CA THR A 185 2.52 7.05 -15.38
C THR A 185 3.87 6.99 -14.67
N PHE A 186 4.13 5.87 -14.02
CA PHE A 186 5.27 5.62 -13.14
C PHE A 186 6.32 4.76 -13.84
N TYR A 187 7.61 5.04 -13.56
CA TYR A 187 8.75 4.38 -14.20
C TYR A 187 9.81 3.96 -13.19
N SER A 188 10.43 2.81 -13.46
CA SER A 188 11.61 2.36 -12.72
C SER A 188 12.89 2.93 -13.34
N ASN A 189 14.00 2.89 -12.59
CA ASN A 189 15.33 3.23 -13.09
C ASN A 189 15.93 2.16 -14.04
N LYS A 190 15.24 1.03 -14.22
CA LYS A 190 15.67 0.01 -15.19
C LYS A 190 15.46 0.53 -16.61
N LYS A 191 16.46 0.34 -17.48
CA LYS A 191 16.29 0.65 -18.90
C LYS A 191 15.29 -0.31 -19.54
N LYS A 192 14.50 0.19 -20.52
CA LYS A 192 13.67 -0.67 -21.38
C LYS A 192 14.57 -1.71 -22.04
N GLN A 193 14.25 -3.00 -21.90
CA GLN A 193 14.89 -4.02 -22.71
C GLN A 193 14.50 -3.78 -24.15
N LYS A 194 15.48 -3.63 -25.07
CA LYS A 194 15.21 -3.68 -26.49
C LYS A 194 14.57 -5.05 -26.79
N LYS A 195 13.32 -5.08 -27.26
CA LYS A 195 12.80 -6.29 -27.90
C LYS A 195 13.76 -6.61 -29.05
N MET A 196 14.56 -7.65 -28.93
CA MET A 196 15.21 -8.24 -30.10
C MET A 196 14.07 -8.87 -30.90
N ASN A 197 13.68 -8.19 -31.99
CA ASN A 197 12.86 -8.80 -33.01
C ASN A 197 13.72 -9.93 -33.60
N ASN A 198 13.43 -11.15 -33.18
CA ASN A 198 13.83 -12.33 -33.92
C ASN A 198 12.85 -12.49 -35.10
N ASP A 199 12.99 -11.62 -36.08
CA ASP A 199 12.49 -11.91 -37.43
C ASP A 199 13.54 -12.83 -38.08
N ARG A 200 13.29 -14.15 -38.02
CA ARG A 200 13.84 -15.16 -38.88
C ARG A 200 12.70 -15.97 -39.49
#